data_e3875d77682161bf696ecf95db499be1
#
_entry.id   e3875d77682161bf696ecf95db499be1
#
_cell.length_a   1.000
_cell.length_b   1.000
_cell.length_c   1.000
_cell.angle_alpha   90.00
_cell.angle_beta   90.00
_cell.angle_gamma   90.00
#
_symmetry.space_group_name_H-M   'P 1'
#
loop_
_entity.id
_entity.type
_entity.pdbx_description
1 polymer ?
#
loop_
_entity_poly.entity_id
_entity_poly.type
_entity_poly.pdbx_seq_one_letter_code
_entity_poly.pdbx_strand_id
1 'polypeptide(L)'
;MAGLKNEQWIRARYEEVCRNNPEEYALISMKIKRFRIFNRMFGREAGDELITMIYDCVESWLKPEEYIAHIRSGYYLLLVHMPEDYDDIFHYIIEINSRIRDWPYDEKYGKIYMGAGIFRLEHNPPDFLTAQYNADICRTESAESGLRNSHFEVYGLTYRDANLGNYNMEQDFRPAIEREDFKLYLQPKVDLRTGEITEAEALVRWIDPVKGMIPVSEFLPELEKNGLIGDLDLYMFQHVCNTINRWLFIYGRKIKISVNLSSNMFNYRYFLDEYKRVYEKVPCPKDCIEFELLESIVLNQLDLVQDVVEQLRDYGFSCSLDDFGSGYSSFSVLTNTELKTLKIDRSLFRNYSDPRERVLVRHIVETAKELDLRIVAEGIETREYVDFLKELGCDYIQGFIFYKPMPVGEFEQRFLRDHERAQVAPQSIE
;
A
#
# COMPACT_ATOMS: atom_id res chain seq x y z
N MET A 1 14.72 38.94 -2.25
CA MET A 1 14.10 38.30 -3.41
C MET A 1 13.85 39.27 -4.60
N ALA A 2 14.57 40.30 -4.74
CA ALA A 2 14.52 41.18 -5.91
C ALA A 2 15.36 40.50 -7.02
N GLY A 3 14.70 40.00 -8.08
CA GLY A 3 15.36 39.48 -9.29
C GLY A 3 14.81 38.13 -9.80
N LEU A 4 14.11 37.33 -8.97
CA LEU A 4 13.54 36.07 -9.42
C LEU A 4 12.35 36.29 -10.37
N LYS A 5 12.28 35.51 -11.45
CA LYS A 5 11.14 35.53 -12.35
C LYS A 5 9.89 35.02 -11.62
N ASN A 6 8.74 35.62 -11.91
CA ASN A 6 7.48 35.38 -11.22
C ASN A 6 6.45 34.64 -12.09
N GLU A 7 5.26 34.43 -11.55
CA GLU A 7 4.16 33.73 -12.21
C GLU A 7 3.72 34.43 -13.53
N GLN A 8 3.65 35.77 -13.55
CA GLN A 8 3.27 36.48 -14.77
C GLN A 8 4.26 36.29 -15.90
N TRP A 9 5.55 36.21 -15.54
CA TRP A 9 6.62 36.00 -16.50
C TRP A 9 6.55 34.59 -17.12
N ILE A 10 6.41 33.52 -16.30
CA ILE A 10 6.33 32.16 -16.83
C ILE A 10 5.03 31.91 -17.59
N ARG A 11 3.94 32.53 -17.17
CA ARG A 11 2.68 32.49 -17.90
C ARG A 11 2.83 33.05 -19.32
N ALA A 12 3.52 34.18 -19.50
CA ALA A 12 3.77 34.74 -20.82
C ALA A 12 4.58 33.77 -21.71
N ARG A 13 5.56 33.05 -21.12
CA ARG A 13 6.34 32.02 -21.82
C ARG A 13 5.49 30.79 -22.18
N TYR A 14 4.65 30.35 -21.27
CA TYR A 14 3.68 29.29 -21.53
C TYR A 14 2.77 29.62 -22.73
N GLU A 15 2.20 30.81 -22.74
CA GLU A 15 1.35 31.29 -23.85
C GLU A 15 2.10 31.44 -25.19
N GLU A 16 3.40 31.72 -25.14
CA GLU A 16 4.29 31.73 -26.31
C GLU A 16 4.54 30.31 -26.83
N VAL A 17 4.88 29.38 -25.95
CA VAL A 17 5.11 27.95 -26.31
C VAL A 17 3.81 27.32 -26.84
N CYS A 18 2.65 27.59 -26.23
CA CYS A 18 1.36 27.07 -26.71
C CYS A 18 0.99 27.51 -28.11
N ARG A 19 1.51 28.66 -28.57
CA ARG A 19 1.28 29.14 -29.93
C ARG A 19 2.21 28.56 -31.00
N ASN A 20 3.36 28.05 -30.55
CA ASN A 20 4.40 27.54 -31.45
C ASN A 20 4.43 26.00 -31.47
N ASN A 21 5.11 25.37 -30.51
CA ASN A 21 5.34 23.92 -30.45
C ASN A 21 5.01 23.36 -29.03
N PRO A 22 3.75 23.33 -28.61
CA PRO A 22 3.41 22.92 -27.26
C PRO A 22 3.82 21.46 -26.94
N GLU A 23 3.74 20.55 -27.92
CA GLU A 23 4.02 19.12 -27.71
C GLU A 23 5.46 18.80 -27.31
N GLU A 24 6.37 19.75 -27.56
CA GLU A 24 7.78 19.63 -27.18
C GLU A 24 8.05 20.02 -25.73
N TYR A 25 7.01 20.43 -24.97
CA TYR A 25 7.19 20.98 -23.63
C TYR A 25 6.36 20.28 -22.55
N ALA A 26 6.87 20.39 -21.33
CA ALA A 26 6.14 20.08 -20.10
C ALA A 26 6.19 21.24 -19.12
N LEU A 27 5.08 21.43 -18.39
CA LEU A 27 5.02 22.31 -17.21
C LEU A 27 5.26 21.48 -15.95
N ILE A 28 6.29 21.82 -15.18
CA ILE A 28 6.65 21.13 -13.95
C ILE A 28 6.36 22.02 -12.76
N SER A 29 5.58 21.52 -11.82
CA SER A 29 5.33 22.12 -10.52
C SER A 29 6.32 21.52 -9.50
N MET A 30 7.16 22.35 -8.89
CA MET A 30 8.14 21.91 -7.88
C MET A 30 7.97 22.66 -6.55
N LYS A 31 8.14 21.97 -5.43
CA LYS A 31 8.01 22.57 -4.10
C LYS A 31 8.94 21.93 -3.08
N ILE A 32 9.54 22.76 -2.21
CA ILE A 32 10.33 22.31 -1.07
C ILE A 32 9.42 21.60 -0.07
N LYS A 33 9.73 20.32 0.23
CA LYS A 33 9.01 19.55 1.26
C LYS A 33 9.28 20.14 2.64
N ARG A 34 8.24 20.28 3.47
CA ARG A 34 8.30 20.78 4.85
C ARG A 34 8.91 22.18 5.00
N PHE A 35 8.82 23.04 4.01
CA PHE A 35 9.41 24.40 4.03
C PHE A 35 8.96 25.26 5.22
N ARG A 36 7.71 25.09 5.71
CA ARG A 36 7.24 25.78 6.92
C ARG A 36 8.02 25.35 8.17
N ILE A 37 8.39 24.07 8.27
CA ILE A 37 9.18 23.55 9.38
C ILE A 37 10.61 24.11 9.28
N PHE A 38 11.19 24.11 8.08
CA PHE A 38 12.49 24.73 7.83
C PHE A 38 12.54 26.18 8.31
N ASN A 39 11.59 27.03 7.88
CA ASN A 39 11.50 28.42 8.30
C ASN A 39 11.32 28.60 9.83
N ARG A 40 10.63 27.66 10.47
CA ARG A 40 10.45 27.67 11.93
C ARG A 40 11.72 27.33 12.67
N MET A 41 12.55 26.45 12.12
CA MET A 41 13.80 25.98 12.73
C MET A 41 14.95 26.97 12.49
N PHE A 42 15.06 27.51 11.28
CA PHE A 42 16.25 28.28 10.84
C PHE A 42 15.97 29.77 10.57
N GLY A 43 14.71 30.18 10.63
CA GLY A 43 14.30 31.57 10.39
C GLY A 43 13.93 31.84 8.94
N ARG A 44 13.29 33.01 8.70
CA ARG A 44 12.83 33.42 7.37
C ARG A 44 13.99 33.79 6.43
N GLU A 45 15.06 34.39 6.95
CA GLU A 45 16.24 34.76 6.16
C GLU A 45 16.88 33.52 5.54
N ALA A 46 17.09 32.45 6.33
CA ALA A 46 17.59 31.19 5.83
C ALA A 46 16.63 30.55 4.78
N GLY A 47 15.32 30.72 4.97
CA GLY A 47 14.34 30.26 3.96
C GLY A 47 14.41 31.05 2.66
N ASP A 48 14.64 32.34 2.71
CA ASP A 48 14.79 33.20 1.54
C ASP A 48 16.10 32.92 0.80
N GLU A 49 17.18 32.63 1.51
CA GLU A 49 18.46 32.15 0.97
C GLU A 49 18.28 30.81 0.25
N LEU A 50 17.59 29.85 0.90
CA LEU A 50 17.29 28.55 0.32
C LEU A 50 16.47 28.67 -0.97
N ILE A 51 15.46 29.53 -1.00
CA ILE A 51 14.66 29.79 -2.20
C ILE A 51 15.54 30.28 -3.33
N THR A 52 16.41 31.25 -3.08
CA THR A 52 17.28 31.83 -4.09
C THR A 52 18.30 30.81 -4.58
N MET A 53 18.91 30.06 -3.69
CA MET A 53 19.86 29.01 -4.01
C MET A 53 19.26 27.93 -4.93
N ILE A 54 18.06 27.44 -4.62
CA ILE A 54 17.38 26.43 -5.46
C ILE A 54 17.05 27.02 -6.84
N TYR A 55 16.58 28.27 -6.88
CA TYR A 55 16.30 28.94 -8.12
C TYR A 55 17.56 29.03 -9.01
N ASP A 56 18.66 29.54 -8.46
CA ASP A 56 19.95 29.72 -9.18
C ASP A 56 20.52 28.37 -9.63
N CYS A 57 20.45 27.35 -8.76
CA CYS A 57 20.85 25.98 -9.09
C CYS A 57 20.11 25.45 -10.32
N VAL A 58 18.79 25.54 -10.31
CA VAL A 58 17.97 25.04 -11.41
C VAL A 58 18.15 25.90 -12.65
N GLU A 59 18.13 27.25 -12.54
CA GLU A 59 18.31 28.16 -13.67
C GLU A 59 19.66 27.95 -14.37
N SER A 60 20.72 27.67 -13.64
CA SER A 60 22.06 27.41 -14.20
C SER A 60 22.13 26.14 -15.05
N TRP A 61 21.15 25.26 -14.92
CA TRP A 61 21.12 23.95 -15.58
C TRP A 61 20.10 23.87 -16.72
N LEU A 62 19.15 24.83 -16.79
CA LEU A 62 18.16 24.89 -17.86
C LEU A 62 18.84 25.10 -19.22
N LYS A 63 18.31 24.41 -20.26
CA LYS A 63 18.71 24.58 -21.63
C LYS A 63 18.15 25.88 -22.21
N PRO A 64 18.64 26.32 -23.39
CA PRO A 64 18.00 27.42 -24.12
C PRO A 64 16.50 27.12 -24.33
N GLU A 65 15.67 28.13 -24.13
CA GLU A 65 14.20 28.06 -24.24
C GLU A 65 13.51 27.23 -23.16
N GLU A 66 14.23 26.86 -22.09
CA GLU A 66 13.65 26.36 -20.85
C GLU A 66 13.60 27.47 -19.79
N TYR A 67 12.60 27.42 -18.92
CA TYR A 67 12.27 28.53 -18.05
C TYR A 67 11.93 28.07 -16.64
N ILE A 68 12.37 28.85 -15.64
CA ILE A 68 11.95 28.68 -14.23
C ILE A 68 11.36 29.99 -13.71
N ALA A 69 10.35 29.88 -12.84
CA ALA A 69 9.82 30.98 -12.06
C ALA A 69 9.60 30.57 -10.61
N HIS A 70 9.88 31.48 -9.68
CA HIS A 70 9.49 31.35 -8.28
C HIS A 70 8.10 31.96 -8.10
N ILE A 71 7.16 31.17 -7.57
CA ILE A 71 5.76 31.57 -7.41
C ILE A 71 5.52 32.11 -6.01
N ARG A 72 5.80 31.27 -4.99
CA ARG A 72 5.66 31.64 -3.55
C ARG A 72 6.23 30.54 -2.64
N SER A 73 6.75 30.93 -1.48
CA SER A 73 7.04 30.00 -0.36
C SER A 73 7.69 28.67 -0.75
N GLY A 74 8.79 28.73 -1.49
CA GLY A 74 9.51 27.53 -1.95
C GLY A 74 8.76 26.74 -3.01
N TYR A 75 7.85 27.37 -3.75
CA TYR A 75 7.13 26.82 -4.88
C TYR A 75 7.61 27.44 -6.18
N TYR A 76 7.94 26.60 -7.16
CA TYR A 76 8.49 26.95 -8.46
C TYR A 76 7.67 26.30 -9.58
N LEU A 77 7.63 26.95 -10.73
CA LEU A 77 7.18 26.40 -11.98
C LEU A 77 8.34 26.40 -12.97
N LEU A 78 8.49 25.28 -13.67
CA LEU A 78 9.43 25.12 -14.77
C LEU A 78 8.65 24.82 -16.05
N LEU A 79 9.09 25.39 -17.16
CA LEU A 79 8.62 25.06 -18.50
C LEU A 79 9.83 24.55 -19.27
N VAL A 80 9.87 23.25 -19.56
CA VAL A 80 11.06 22.55 -20.07
C VAL A 80 10.73 21.73 -21.30
N HIS A 81 11.73 21.46 -22.13
CA HIS A 81 11.57 20.57 -23.26
C HIS A 81 11.30 19.15 -22.79
N MET A 82 10.28 18.54 -23.39
CA MET A 82 9.90 17.17 -23.10
C MET A 82 10.66 16.21 -24.02
N PRO A 83 11.45 15.26 -23.47
CA PRO A 83 12.00 14.17 -24.27
C PRO A 83 10.89 13.29 -24.86
N GLU A 84 11.19 12.60 -25.97
CA GLU A 84 10.24 11.64 -26.58
C GLU A 84 9.95 10.46 -25.63
N ASP A 85 10.96 10.05 -24.84
CA ASP A 85 10.82 8.98 -23.86
C ASP A 85 10.53 9.53 -22.45
N TYR A 86 9.52 8.96 -21.80
CA TYR A 86 9.15 9.32 -20.43
C TYR A 86 10.25 9.02 -19.41
N ASP A 87 11.05 7.97 -19.62
CA ASP A 87 12.16 7.63 -18.73
C ASP A 87 13.20 8.75 -18.67
N ASP A 88 13.37 9.51 -19.75
CA ASP A 88 14.30 10.64 -19.81
C ASP A 88 13.83 11.81 -18.94
N ILE A 89 12.53 12.07 -18.81
CA ILE A 89 12.04 13.14 -17.93
C ILE A 89 12.18 12.75 -16.46
N PHE A 90 12.07 11.46 -16.13
CA PHE A 90 12.36 10.96 -14.79
C PHE A 90 13.84 11.17 -14.45
N HIS A 91 14.73 10.84 -15.35
CA HIS A 91 16.17 11.11 -15.18
C HIS A 91 16.44 12.61 -15.00
N TYR A 92 15.79 13.46 -15.78
CA TYR A 92 15.89 14.92 -15.68
C TYR A 92 15.52 15.44 -14.28
N ILE A 93 14.39 15.02 -13.74
CA ILE A 93 13.94 15.41 -12.38
C ILE A 93 14.84 14.82 -11.29
N ILE A 94 15.27 13.55 -11.43
CA ILE A 94 16.21 12.93 -10.49
C ILE A 94 17.53 13.72 -10.46
N GLU A 95 18.01 14.16 -11.62
CA GLU A 95 19.25 14.92 -11.71
C GLU A 95 19.11 16.32 -11.10
N ILE A 96 18.00 17.04 -11.34
CA ILE A 96 17.69 18.30 -10.63
C ILE A 96 17.71 18.09 -9.13
N ASN A 97 17.01 17.08 -8.63
CA ASN A 97 16.95 16.80 -7.20
C ASN A 97 18.30 16.41 -6.61
N SER A 98 19.11 15.64 -7.35
CA SER A 98 20.48 15.30 -6.93
C SER A 98 21.35 16.53 -6.83
N ARG A 99 21.31 17.41 -7.80
CA ARG A 99 22.08 18.66 -7.82
C ARG A 99 21.68 19.61 -6.68
N ILE A 100 20.38 19.74 -6.41
CA ILE A 100 19.89 20.51 -5.25
C ILE A 100 20.40 19.90 -3.93
N ARG A 101 20.41 18.57 -3.83
CA ARG A 101 20.90 17.87 -2.63
C ARG A 101 22.40 17.95 -2.46
N ASP A 102 23.16 17.90 -3.55
CA ASP A 102 24.63 17.86 -3.58
C ASP A 102 25.24 19.28 -3.69
N TRP A 103 24.40 20.32 -3.82
CA TRP A 103 24.84 21.71 -3.74
C TRP A 103 25.49 21.94 -2.37
N PRO A 104 26.62 22.66 -2.29
CA PRO A 104 27.34 22.91 -1.04
C PRO A 104 26.52 23.81 -0.09
N TYR A 105 25.36 23.33 0.26
CA TYR A 105 24.50 23.88 1.28
C TYR A 105 24.89 23.23 2.60
N ASP A 106 25.39 24.07 3.44
CA ASP A 106 26.02 23.79 4.70
C ASP A 106 25.42 22.57 5.42
N GLU A 107 26.25 21.69 5.97
CA GLU A 107 25.88 20.57 6.84
C GLU A 107 24.91 20.99 7.96
N LYS A 108 24.80 22.29 8.22
CA LYS A 108 23.93 22.97 9.19
C LYS A 108 22.43 22.76 8.95
N TYR A 109 21.98 22.63 7.70
CA TYR A 109 20.53 22.63 7.37
C TYR A 109 19.95 21.26 7.01
N GLY A 110 20.79 20.25 6.87
CA GLY A 110 20.39 18.89 6.54
C GLY A 110 19.95 18.73 5.08
N LYS A 111 19.42 17.55 4.74
CA LYS A 111 19.03 17.23 3.36
C LYS A 111 17.72 17.93 2.98
N ILE A 112 17.75 18.63 1.85
CA ILE A 112 16.57 19.27 1.24
C ILE A 112 15.90 18.28 0.27
N TYR A 113 14.59 18.16 0.36
CA TYR A 113 13.78 17.32 -0.51
C TYR A 113 12.78 18.17 -1.28
N MET A 114 12.64 17.88 -2.57
CA MET A 114 11.65 18.50 -3.44
C MET A 114 10.55 17.52 -3.79
N GLY A 115 9.32 18.00 -3.91
CA GLY A 115 8.23 17.30 -4.58
C GLY A 115 8.01 17.93 -5.95
N ALA A 116 7.78 17.13 -6.98
CA ALA A 116 7.51 17.60 -8.34
C ALA A 116 6.28 16.90 -8.92
N GLY A 117 5.53 17.63 -9.75
CA GLY A 117 4.47 17.11 -10.59
C GLY A 117 4.62 17.64 -11.99
N ILE A 118 4.42 16.81 -12.99
CA ILE A 118 4.72 17.08 -14.39
C ILE A 118 3.44 17.04 -15.22
N PHE A 119 3.19 18.09 -15.98
CA PHE A 119 2.10 18.17 -16.94
C PHE A 119 2.68 18.35 -18.35
N ARG A 120 2.58 17.29 -19.19
CA ARG A 120 2.97 17.35 -20.60
C ARG A 120 1.98 18.18 -21.38
N LEU A 121 2.47 19.09 -22.23
CA LEU A 121 1.61 19.85 -23.12
C LEU A 121 1.29 19.00 -24.36
N GLU A 122 0.01 18.99 -24.73
CA GLU A 122 -0.51 18.30 -25.92
C GLU A 122 -0.69 19.31 -27.08
N HIS A 123 -1.08 18.81 -28.24
CA HIS A 123 -1.32 19.63 -29.43
C HIS A 123 -2.30 20.81 -29.20
N ASN A 124 -3.26 20.63 -28.30
CA ASN A 124 -4.20 21.67 -27.88
C ASN A 124 -4.16 21.82 -26.36
N PRO A 125 -3.10 22.45 -25.82
CA PRO A 125 -2.93 22.54 -24.37
C PRO A 125 -4.01 23.41 -23.74
N PRO A 126 -4.41 23.14 -22.46
CA PRO A 126 -5.35 23.96 -21.74
C PRO A 126 -4.76 25.35 -21.44
N ASP A 127 -5.57 26.25 -20.87
CA ASP A 127 -5.05 27.51 -20.35
C ASP A 127 -4.03 27.29 -19.22
N PHE A 128 -3.20 28.32 -18.96
CA PHE A 128 -2.11 28.26 -17.99
C PHE A 128 -2.55 27.82 -16.60
N LEU A 129 -3.70 28.30 -16.12
CA LEU A 129 -4.17 27.96 -14.78
C LEU A 129 -4.57 26.49 -14.68
N THR A 130 -5.21 25.96 -15.72
CA THR A 130 -5.55 24.53 -15.81
C THR A 130 -4.30 23.67 -15.91
N ALA A 131 -3.31 24.04 -16.72
CA ALA A 131 -2.05 23.32 -16.80
C ALA A 131 -1.28 23.32 -15.46
N GLN A 132 -1.20 24.48 -14.81
CA GLN A 132 -0.61 24.63 -13.49
C GLN A 132 -1.34 23.79 -12.44
N TYR A 133 -2.66 23.80 -12.44
CA TYR A 133 -3.48 22.99 -11.55
C TYR A 133 -3.21 21.49 -11.74
N ASN A 134 -3.13 21.03 -12.98
CA ASN A 134 -2.84 19.63 -13.29
C ASN A 134 -1.43 19.21 -12.82
N ALA A 135 -0.42 20.05 -13.01
CA ALA A 135 0.91 19.81 -12.48
C ALA A 135 0.94 19.83 -10.93
N ASP A 136 0.16 20.75 -10.31
CA ASP A 136 0.07 20.86 -8.84
C ASP A 136 -0.59 19.65 -8.19
N ILE A 137 -1.62 19.07 -8.80
CA ILE A 137 -2.27 17.87 -8.30
C ILE A 137 -1.26 16.73 -8.24
N CYS A 138 -0.56 16.42 -9.34
CA CYS A 138 0.46 15.38 -9.38
C CYS A 138 1.53 15.57 -8.30
N ARG A 139 1.97 16.81 -8.08
CA ARG A 139 2.93 17.13 -7.02
C ARG A 139 2.37 16.89 -5.62
N THR A 140 1.10 17.12 -5.38
CA THR A 140 0.47 16.98 -4.06
C THR A 140 0.29 15.52 -3.70
N GLU A 141 -0.14 14.69 -4.62
CA GLU A 141 -0.29 13.24 -4.45
C GLU A 141 1.06 12.57 -4.20
N SER A 142 2.11 12.97 -4.93
CA SER A 142 3.47 12.50 -4.67
C SER A 142 3.99 12.87 -3.26
N ALA A 143 3.43 13.90 -2.64
CA ALA A 143 3.85 14.34 -1.30
C ALA A 143 3.24 13.51 -0.16
N GLU A 144 2.09 12.88 -0.38
CA GLU A 144 1.35 12.08 0.61
C GLU A 144 1.89 10.67 0.78
N SER A 145 2.62 10.14 -0.20
CA SER A 145 3.23 8.80 -0.16
C SER A 145 4.33 8.58 0.87
N GLY A 146 4.44 9.42 1.89
CA GLY A 146 5.18 9.22 3.15
C GLY A 146 6.69 8.99 3.07
N LEU A 147 7.28 8.85 1.90
CA LEU A 147 8.68 8.50 1.71
C LEU A 147 9.63 9.70 1.91
N ARG A 148 10.74 9.45 2.59
CA ARG A 148 11.82 10.44 2.85
C ARG A 148 12.59 10.85 1.58
N ASN A 149 12.21 10.37 0.40
CA ASN A 149 12.88 10.64 -0.86
C ASN A 149 12.12 11.69 -1.69
N SER A 150 12.81 12.31 -2.64
CA SER A 150 12.19 13.18 -3.65
C SER A 150 11.24 12.33 -4.51
N HIS A 151 9.96 12.72 -4.56
CA HIS A 151 8.94 12.02 -5.34
C HIS A 151 8.39 12.96 -6.40
N PHE A 152 8.02 12.39 -7.54
CA PHE A 152 7.41 13.12 -8.65
C PHE A 152 6.44 12.20 -9.42
N GLU A 153 5.43 12.79 -10.02
CA GLU A 153 4.42 12.12 -10.85
C GLU A 153 4.17 12.90 -12.14
N VAL A 154 3.79 12.20 -13.21
CA VAL A 154 3.50 12.77 -14.52
C VAL A 154 2.00 12.76 -14.78
N TYR A 155 1.41 13.92 -15.06
CA TYR A 155 0.02 14.05 -15.45
C TYR A 155 -0.22 13.40 -16.83
N GLY A 156 -1.17 12.51 -16.90
CA GLY A 156 -1.59 11.88 -18.15
C GLY A 156 -1.27 10.40 -18.28
N LEU A 157 -0.24 9.88 -17.59
CA LEU A 157 0.05 8.44 -17.58
C LEU A 157 -0.58 7.73 -16.38
N THR A 158 -0.62 8.41 -15.23
CA THR A 158 -1.19 7.85 -14.00
C THR A 158 -2.46 8.59 -13.57
N TYR A 159 -2.49 9.90 -13.77
CA TYR A 159 -3.53 10.75 -13.19
C TYR A 159 -4.83 10.81 -14.00
N ARG A 160 -4.75 10.82 -15.35
CA ARG A 160 -5.96 10.80 -16.19
C ARG A 160 -6.67 9.47 -16.07
N ASP A 161 -5.90 8.39 -15.99
CA ASP A 161 -6.44 7.04 -15.79
C ASP A 161 -6.81 6.80 -14.32
N ALA A 162 -6.05 7.31 -13.35
CA ALA A 162 -6.36 7.18 -11.92
C ALA A 162 -7.54 8.05 -11.47
N ASN A 163 -7.68 9.31 -11.93
CA ASN A 163 -8.86 10.12 -11.56
C ASN A 163 -10.13 9.78 -12.34
N LEU A 164 -10.01 9.33 -13.58
CA LEU A 164 -11.14 8.69 -14.26
C LEU A 164 -11.43 7.33 -13.63
N GLY A 165 -10.40 6.60 -13.18
CA GLY A 165 -10.49 5.38 -12.41
C GLY A 165 -11.13 5.62 -11.04
N ASN A 166 -10.69 6.64 -10.29
CA ASN A 166 -11.22 7.02 -8.97
C ASN A 166 -12.69 7.46 -9.03
N TYR A 167 -13.05 8.28 -10.02
CA TYR A 167 -14.44 8.70 -10.22
C TYR A 167 -15.32 7.51 -10.63
N ASN A 168 -14.81 6.63 -11.49
CA ASN A 168 -15.48 5.40 -11.86
C ASN A 168 -15.50 4.39 -10.70
N MET A 169 -14.40 4.29 -9.91
CA MET A 169 -14.30 3.38 -8.77
C MET A 169 -15.32 3.71 -7.69
N GLU A 170 -15.45 4.98 -7.30
CA GLU A 170 -16.47 5.41 -6.32
C GLU A 170 -17.90 5.21 -6.86
N GLN A 171 -18.13 5.47 -8.14
CA GLN A 171 -19.41 5.20 -8.79
C GLN A 171 -19.70 3.72 -9.00
N ASP A 172 -18.67 2.92 -9.29
CA ASP A 172 -18.80 1.49 -9.56
C ASP A 172 -18.86 0.66 -8.26
N PHE A 173 -18.25 1.15 -7.15
CA PHE A 173 -18.11 0.41 -5.90
C PHE A 173 -19.46 0.07 -5.25
N ARG A 174 -20.33 1.06 -5.01
CA ARG A 174 -21.63 0.82 -4.38
C ARG A 174 -22.52 -0.11 -5.19
N PRO A 175 -22.70 0.10 -6.52
CA PRO A 175 -23.39 -0.87 -7.35
C PRO A 175 -22.74 -2.28 -7.36
N ALA A 176 -21.41 -2.37 -7.28
CA ALA A 176 -20.71 -3.65 -7.21
C ALA A 176 -20.97 -4.39 -5.88
N ILE A 177 -21.04 -3.66 -4.75
CA ILE A 177 -21.48 -4.23 -3.46
C ILE A 177 -22.91 -4.75 -3.56
N GLU A 178 -23.85 -3.96 -4.13
CA GLU A 178 -25.26 -4.34 -4.28
C GLU A 178 -25.48 -5.54 -5.20
N ARG A 179 -24.67 -5.67 -6.26
CA ARG A 179 -24.67 -6.82 -7.16
C ARG A 179 -23.88 -8.02 -6.62
N GLU A 180 -23.26 -7.87 -5.46
CA GLU A 180 -22.34 -8.87 -4.90
C GLU A 180 -21.17 -9.22 -5.83
N ASP A 181 -20.62 -8.26 -6.58
CA ASP A 181 -19.50 -8.50 -7.49
C ASP A 181 -18.19 -8.78 -6.72
N PHE A 182 -18.09 -8.33 -5.46
CA PHE A 182 -16.98 -8.70 -4.57
C PHE A 182 -17.22 -10.08 -3.98
N LYS A 183 -16.38 -11.03 -4.35
CA LYS A 183 -16.49 -12.44 -3.98
C LYS A 183 -15.50 -12.80 -2.89
N LEU A 184 -15.98 -13.58 -1.91
CA LEU A 184 -15.13 -14.21 -0.91
C LEU A 184 -14.40 -15.41 -1.54
N TYR A 185 -13.07 -15.33 -1.55
CA TYR A 185 -12.18 -16.45 -1.82
C TYR A 185 -11.49 -16.84 -0.52
N LEU A 186 -11.10 -18.10 -0.44
CA LEU A 186 -10.44 -18.65 0.72
C LEU A 186 -9.12 -19.30 0.31
N GLN A 187 -8.05 -18.96 1.01
CA GLN A 187 -6.79 -19.67 0.88
C GLN A 187 -6.56 -20.57 2.09
N PRO A 188 -6.53 -21.90 1.90
CA PRO A 188 -6.34 -22.85 3.00
C PRO A 188 -4.97 -22.66 3.68
N LYS A 189 -4.96 -22.77 5.02
CA LYS A 189 -3.76 -22.91 5.85
C LYS A 189 -3.61 -24.39 6.24
N VAL A 190 -2.49 -25.00 5.91
CA VAL A 190 -2.21 -26.43 6.15
C VAL A 190 -1.53 -26.57 7.51
N ASP A 191 -2.15 -27.28 8.44
CA ASP A 191 -1.51 -27.69 9.72
C ASP A 191 -0.36 -28.64 9.44
N LEU A 192 0.87 -28.24 9.74
CA LEU A 192 2.07 -29.04 9.43
C LEU A 192 2.19 -30.31 10.26
N ARG A 193 1.52 -30.39 11.38
CA ARG A 193 1.52 -31.55 12.26
C ARG A 193 0.55 -32.63 11.81
N THR A 194 -0.67 -32.21 11.41
CA THR A 194 -1.76 -33.14 11.05
C THR A 194 -1.98 -33.28 9.54
N GLY A 195 -1.59 -32.27 8.74
CA GLY A 195 -1.92 -32.16 7.34
C GLY A 195 -3.35 -31.73 7.07
N GLU A 196 -4.13 -31.40 8.10
CA GLU A 196 -5.53 -30.98 7.98
C GLU A 196 -5.68 -29.51 7.65
N ILE A 197 -6.84 -29.14 7.08
CA ILE A 197 -7.24 -27.76 6.85
C ILE A 197 -8.26 -27.40 7.92
N THR A 198 -7.81 -26.61 8.90
CA THR A 198 -8.63 -26.11 10.01
C THR A 198 -8.75 -24.59 9.99
N GLU A 199 -7.95 -23.93 9.20
CA GLU A 199 -7.92 -22.48 9.04
C GLU A 199 -7.82 -22.07 7.57
N ALA A 200 -8.27 -20.86 7.25
CA ALA A 200 -8.16 -20.24 5.93
C ALA A 200 -8.06 -18.73 6.05
N GLU A 201 -7.49 -18.07 5.05
CA GLU A 201 -7.50 -16.62 4.90
C GLU A 201 -8.61 -16.19 3.94
N ALA A 202 -9.38 -15.17 4.33
CA ALA A 202 -10.39 -14.53 3.51
C ALA A 202 -9.75 -13.50 2.58
N LEU A 203 -9.90 -13.72 1.29
CA LEU A 203 -9.36 -12.86 0.24
C LEU A 203 -10.49 -12.37 -0.64
N VAL A 204 -10.53 -11.07 -0.89
CA VAL A 204 -11.52 -10.48 -1.80
C VAL A 204 -11.09 -10.69 -3.26
N ARG A 205 -12.09 -10.91 -4.14
CA ARG A 205 -11.95 -10.85 -5.61
C ARG A 205 -13.09 -10.03 -6.17
N TRP A 206 -12.78 -9.03 -6.97
CA TRP A 206 -13.79 -8.27 -7.68
C TRP A 206 -14.02 -8.87 -9.05
N ILE A 207 -15.21 -9.39 -9.27
CA ILE A 207 -15.62 -10.02 -10.54
C ILE A 207 -16.69 -9.13 -11.18
N ASP A 208 -16.24 -8.18 -11.98
CA ASP A 208 -17.12 -7.30 -12.72
C ASP A 208 -17.80 -8.08 -13.88
N PRO A 209 -19.12 -7.92 -14.08
CA PRO A 209 -19.85 -8.67 -15.11
C PRO A 209 -19.43 -8.36 -16.55
N VAL A 210 -18.77 -7.21 -16.77
CA VAL A 210 -18.34 -6.75 -18.10
C VAL A 210 -16.82 -6.88 -18.28
N LYS A 211 -16.05 -6.45 -17.27
CA LYS A 211 -14.57 -6.40 -17.31
C LYS A 211 -13.93 -7.74 -16.87
N GLY A 212 -14.70 -8.66 -16.25
CA GLY A 212 -14.17 -9.88 -15.68
C GLY A 212 -13.51 -9.65 -14.30
N MET A 213 -12.47 -10.42 -13.98
CA MET A 213 -11.77 -10.31 -12.71
C MET A 213 -10.84 -9.09 -12.71
N ILE A 214 -11.13 -8.11 -11.85
CA ILE A 214 -10.31 -6.92 -11.63
C ILE A 214 -9.18 -7.28 -10.65
N PRO A 215 -7.91 -7.00 -10.98
CA PRO A 215 -6.78 -7.28 -10.11
C PRO A 215 -6.88 -6.57 -8.76
N VAL A 216 -6.53 -7.28 -7.68
CA VAL A 216 -6.53 -6.72 -6.30
C VAL A 216 -5.60 -5.51 -6.20
N SER A 217 -4.45 -5.56 -6.87
CA SER A 217 -3.47 -4.47 -6.93
C SER A 217 -3.97 -3.20 -7.63
N GLU A 218 -5.07 -3.29 -8.40
CA GLU A 218 -5.67 -2.13 -9.06
C GLU A 218 -6.74 -1.48 -8.18
N PHE A 219 -7.64 -2.26 -7.54
CA PHE A 219 -8.77 -1.67 -6.86
C PHE A 219 -8.53 -1.38 -5.36
N LEU A 220 -7.74 -2.19 -4.63
CA LEU A 220 -7.53 -1.95 -3.19
C LEU A 220 -6.87 -0.60 -2.90
N PRO A 221 -5.77 -0.19 -3.57
CA PRO A 221 -5.16 1.11 -3.33
C PRO A 221 -6.12 2.28 -3.59
N GLU A 222 -6.98 2.14 -4.59
CA GLU A 222 -7.96 3.16 -4.92
C GLU A 222 -9.09 3.24 -3.87
N LEU A 223 -9.56 2.10 -3.35
CA LEU A 223 -10.53 2.08 -2.25
C LEU A 223 -9.94 2.64 -0.95
N GLU A 224 -8.67 2.37 -0.67
CA GLU A 224 -7.94 2.96 0.46
C GLU A 224 -7.86 4.49 0.35
N LYS A 225 -7.46 4.99 -0.81
CA LYS A 225 -7.34 6.42 -1.11
C LYS A 225 -8.66 7.17 -0.98
N ASN A 226 -9.76 6.54 -1.40
CA ASN A 226 -11.11 7.12 -1.36
C ASN A 226 -11.84 6.84 -0.03
N GLY A 227 -11.22 6.14 0.93
CA GLY A 227 -11.81 5.80 2.21
C GLY A 227 -12.91 4.74 2.15
N LEU A 228 -13.09 4.07 1.00
CA LEU A 228 -14.12 3.04 0.79
C LEU A 228 -13.69 1.65 1.26
N ILE A 229 -12.41 1.47 1.58
CA ILE A 229 -11.86 0.18 2.00
C ILE A 229 -12.55 -0.34 3.27
N GLY A 230 -12.94 0.55 4.20
CA GLY A 230 -13.66 0.15 5.40
C GLY A 230 -15.04 -0.45 5.12
N ASP A 231 -15.76 0.07 4.11
CA ASP A 231 -17.03 -0.51 3.68
C ASP A 231 -16.83 -1.91 3.08
N LEU A 232 -15.73 -2.10 2.33
CA LEU A 232 -15.36 -3.42 1.79
C LEU A 232 -14.97 -4.39 2.90
N ASP A 233 -14.20 -3.97 3.90
CA ASP A 233 -13.81 -4.80 5.05
C ASP A 233 -15.05 -5.30 5.81
N LEU A 234 -16.01 -4.41 6.09
CA LEU A 234 -17.27 -4.77 6.77
C LEU A 234 -18.13 -5.71 5.91
N TYR A 235 -18.18 -5.49 4.60
CA TYR A 235 -18.85 -6.38 3.66
C TYR A 235 -18.23 -7.78 3.67
N MET A 236 -16.89 -7.86 3.55
CA MET A 236 -16.17 -9.14 3.58
C MET A 236 -16.34 -9.85 4.93
N PHE A 237 -16.27 -9.12 6.05
CA PHE A 237 -16.49 -9.65 7.39
C PHE A 237 -17.89 -10.27 7.54
N GLN A 238 -18.93 -9.61 6.99
CA GLN A 238 -20.28 -10.17 6.97
C GLN A 238 -20.35 -11.49 6.19
N HIS A 239 -19.69 -11.54 5.02
CA HIS A 239 -19.64 -12.76 4.21
C HIS A 239 -18.90 -13.90 4.92
N VAL A 240 -17.84 -13.61 5.66
CA VAL A 240 -17.11 -14.57 6.49
C VAL A 240 -18.03 -15.11 7.61
N CYS A 241 -18.71 -14.25 8.35
CA CYS A 241 -19.64 -14.67 9.41
C CYS A 241 -20.77 -15.57 8.86
N ASN A 242 -21.37 -15.19 7.72
CA ASN A 242 -22.38 -16.00 7.03
C ASN A 242 -21.82 -17.37 6.61
N THR A 243 -20.60 -17.42 6.09
CA THR A 243 -19.96 -18.65 5.65
C THR A 243 -19.67 -19.59 6.83
N ILE A 244 -19.13 -19.09 7.92
CA ILE A 244 -18.89 -19.87 9.14
C ILE A 244 -20.19 -20.46 9.67
N ASN A 245 -21.26 -19.65 9.78
CA ASN A 245 -22.58 -20.14 10.22
C ASN A 245 -23.15 -21.22 9.32
N ARG A 246 -23.07 -21.01 8.02
CA ARG A 246 -23.52 -22.01 7.05
C ARG A 246 -22.76 -23.33 7.21
N TRP A 247 -21.45 -23.29 7.40
CA TRP A 247 -20.64 -24.49 7.59
C TRP A 247 -20.92 -25.23 8.89
N LEU A 248 -21.15 -24.50 9.97
CA LEU A 248 -21.57 -25.09 11.24
C LEU A 248 -22.92 -25.77 11.10
N PHE A 249 -23.87 -25.14 10.41
CA PHE A 249 -25.21 -25.68 10.23
C PHE A 249 -25.22 -26.90 9.29
N ILE A 250 -24.52 -26.82 8.15
CA ILE A 250 -24.57 -27.87 7.12
C ILE A 250 -23.63 -29.02 7.44
N TYR A 251 -22.39 -28.71 7.86
CA TYR A 251 -21.32 -29.71 7.99
C TYR A 251 -20.92 -29.99 9.44
N GLY A 252 -21.42 -29.22 10.42
CA GLY A 252 -20.97 -29.29 11.81
C GLY A 252 -19.47 -28.98 12.01
N ARG A 253 -18.84 -28.29 11.04
CA ARG A 253 -17.41 -28.05 11.01
C ARG A 253 -17.07 -26.61 11.41
N LYS A 254 -16.10 -26.47 12.30
CA LYS A 254 -15.48 -25.20 12.63
C LYS A 254 -14.22 -25.02 11.80
N ILE A 255 -14.18 -24.00 10.95
CA ILE A 255 -12.99 -23.55 10.26
C ILE A 255 -12.74 -22.11 10.73
N LYS A 256 -11.54 -21.82 11.19
CA LYS A 256 -11.14 -20.47 11.55
C LYS A 256 -10.81 -19.69 10.29
N ILE A 257 -11.41 -18.51 10.13
CA ILE A 257 -11.16 -17.64 8.96
C ILE A 257 -10.53 -16.35 9.45
N SER A 258 -9.37 -16.02 8.91
CA SER A 258 -8.74 -14.73 9.14
C SER A 258 -9.21 -13.70 8.10
N VAL A 259 -9.38 -12.47 8.55
CA VAL A 259 -9.83 -11.33 7.75
C VAL A 259 -8.84 -10.18 7.89
N ASN A 260 -8.49 -9.55 6.79
CA ASN A 260 -7.64 -8.37 6.78
C ASN A 260 -8.35 -7.18 7.42
N LEU A 261 -7.62 -6.38 8.18
CA LEU A 261 -8.10 -5.16 8.81
C LEU A 261 -7.30 -3.97 8.26
N SER A 262 -7.95 -3.12 7.47
CA SER A 262 -7.31 -1.98 6.86
C SER A 262 -6.95 -0.87 7.86
N SER A 263 -5.84 -0.15 7.60
CA SER A 263 -5.37 0.97 8.43
C SER A 263 -6.39 2.11 8.57
N ASN A 264 -7.21 2.31 7.55
CA ASN A 264 -8.22 3.36 7.55
C ASN A 264 -9.26 3.16 8.66
N MET A 265 -9.53 1.90 9.05
CA MET A 265 -10.48 1.59 10.11
C MET A 265 -10.01 2.11 11.48
N PHE A 266 -8.70 2.20 11.74
CA PHE A 266 -8.16 2.71 13.01
C PHE A 266 -8.39 4.20 13.22
N ASN A 267 -8.62 4.96 12.17
CA ASN A 267 -8.94 6.38 12.26
C ASN A 267 -10.38 6.64 12.77
N TYR A 268 -11.21 5.61 12.82
CA TYR A 268 -12.58 5.71 13.33
C TYR A 268 -12.60 5.41 14.84
N ARG A 269 -12.94 6.41 15.64
CA ARG A 269 -13.05 6.29 17.11
C ARG A 269 -13.94 5.12 17.59
N TYR A 270 -14.82 4.64 16.72
CA TYR A 270 -15.80 3.59 17.00
C TYR A 270 -15.72 2.44 16.00
N PHE A 271 -14.51 2.13 15.50
CA PHE A 271 -14.34 1.08 14.48
C PHE A 271 -14.92 -0.26 14.92
N LEU A 272 -14.69 -0.65 16.17
CA LEU A 272 -15.21 -1.92 16.70
C LEU A 272 -16.73 -1.94 16.76
N ASP A 273 -17.41 -0.81 16.96
CA ASP A 273 -18.87 -0.76 17.00
C ASP A 273 -19.48 -1.07 15.62
N GLU A 274 -18.81 -0.73 14.53
CA GLU A 274 -19.26 -1.14 13.19
C GLU A 274 -19.13 -2.65 12.99
N TYR A 275 -18.00 -3.25 13.38
CA TYR A 275 -17.84 -4.71 13.36
C TYR A 275 -18.82 -5.43 14.27
N LYS A 276 -19.10 -4.90 15.48
CA LYS A 276 -20.12 -5.42 16.37
C LYS A 276 -21.51 -5.39 15.75
N ARG A 277 -21.89 -4.28 15.11
CA ARG A 277 -23.19 -4.18 14.42
C ARG A 277 -23.36 -5.22 13.32
N VAL A 278 -22.30 -5.48 12.55
CA VAL A 278 -22.31 -6.52 11.53
C VAL A 278 -22.39 -7.91 12.19
N TYR A 279 -21.56 -8.16 13.20
CA TYR A 279 -21.50 -9.43 13.93
C TYR A 279 -22.83 -9.77 14.60
N GLU A 280 -23.49 -8.81 15.25
CA GLU A 280 -24.78 -9.00 15.94
C GLU A 280 -25.91 -9.40 14.99
N LYS A 281 -25.84 -9.01 13.71
CA LYS A 281 -26.81 -9.45 12.69
C LYS A 281 -26.60 -10.91 12.30
N VAL A 282 -25.35 -11.38 12.30
CA VAL A 282 -24.98 -12.73 11.85
C VAL A 282 -23.92 -13.30 12.82
N PRO A 283 -24.30 -13.59 14.08
CA PRO A 283 -23.34 -14.07 15.08
C PRO A 283 -22.86 -15.48 14.73
N CYS A 284 -21.54 -15.68 14.79
CA CYS A 284 -20.89 -16.97 14.64
C CYS A 284 -19.91 -17.18 15.80
N PRO A 285 -19.33 -18.38 16.01
CA PRO A 285 -18.33 -18.56 17.06
C PRO A 285 -17.16 -17.63 16.88
N LYS A 286 -16.86 -16.81 17.88
CA LYS A 286 -15.80 -15.80 17.83
C LYS A 286 -14.41 -16.42 17.67
N ASP A 287 -14.22 -17.62 18.18
CA ASP A 287 -13.00 -18.43 18.02
C ASP A 287 -12.73 -18.87 16.58
N CYS A 288 -13.73 -18.72 15.70
CA CYS A 288 -13.59 -18.93 14.27
C CYS A 288 -13.19 -17.68 13.47
N ILE A 289 -12.95 -16.55 14.14
CA ILE A 289 -12.56 -15.28 13.49
C ILE A 289 -11.20 -14.83 14.02
N GLU A 290 -10.31 -14.44 13.11
CA GLU A 290 -9.04 -13.79 13.40
C GLU A 290 -8.88 -12.54 12.55
N PHE A 291 -8.46 -11.42 13.15
CA PHE A 291 -8.15 -10.18 12.41
C PHE A 291 -6.67 -10.10 12.10
N GLU A 292 -6.31 -9.87 10.84
CA GLU A 292 -4.94 -9.73 10.38
C GLU A 292 -4.54 -8.26 10.31
N LEU A 293 -3.44 -7.92 10.95
CA LEU A 293 -2.90 -6.56 11.07
C LEU A 293 -1.56 -6.49 10.35
N LEU A 294 -1.43 -5.63 9.36
CA LEU A 294 -0.17 -5.44 8.63
C LEU A 294 0.94 -4.90 9.54
N GLU A 295 2.14 -5.46 9.46
CA GLU A 295 3.32 -5.00 10.21
C GLU A 295 3.58 -3.51 10.04
N SER A 296 3.48 -2.99 8.82
CA SER A 296 3.72 -1.59 8.49
C SER A 296 2.81 -0.61 9.25
N ILE A 297 1.58 -1.01 9.55
CA ILE A 297 0.62 -0.22 10.33
C ILE A 297 1.03 -0.20 11.79
N VAL A 298 1.36 -1.37 12.34
CA VAL A 298 1.73 -1.53 13.75
C VAL A 298 2.96 -0.71 14.09
N LEU A 299 3.97 -0.70 13.20
CA LEU A 299 5.19 0.10 13.38
C LEU A 299 4.96 1.61 13.38
N ASN A 300 3.99 2.08 12.62
CA ASN A 300 3.71 3.51 12.49
C ASN A 300 2.79 4.07 13.59
N GLN A 301 1.96 3.23 14.20
CA GLN A 301 0.88 3.62 15.12
C GLN A 301 0.74 2.64 16.29
N LEU A 302 1.83 2.28 16.95
CA LEU A 302 1.88 1.22 17.95
C LEU A 302 0.84 1.38 19.07
N ASP A 303 0.73 2.57 19.67
CA ASP A 303 -0.22 2.83 20.78
C ASP A 303 -1.68 2.60 20.33
N LEU A 304 -2.02 3.07 19.12
CA LEU A 304 -3.37 2.91 18.56
C LEU A 304 -3.68 1.44 18.24
N VAL A 305 -2.70 0.71 17.73
CA VAL A 305 -2.88 -0.72 17.42
C VAL A 305 -3.01 -1.54 18.69
N GLN A 306 -2.28 -1.19 19.77
CA GLN A 306 -2.46 -1.84 21.09
C GLN A 306 -3.90 -1.70 21.57
N ASP A 307 -4.47 -0.49 21.53
CA ASP A 307 -5.86 -0.23 21.91
C ASP A 307 -6.85 -1.04 21.07
N VAL A 308 -6.59 -1.14 19.75
CA VAL A 308 -7.41 -1.92 18.80
C VAL A 308 -7.37 -3.42 19.13
N VAL A 309 -6.17 -3.99 19.30
CA VAL A 309 -5.99 -5.41 19.65
C VAL A 309 -6.65 -5.74 20.97
N GLU A 310 -6.51 -4.87 21.98
CA GLU A 310 -7.15 -5.04 23.28
C GLU A 310 -8.68 -5.03 23.16
N GLN A 311 -9.26 -4.09 22.44
CA GLN A 311 -10.71 -4.03 22.22
C GLN A 311 -11.24 -5.26 21.47
N LEU A 312 -10.54 -5.75 20.43
CA LEU A 312 -10.92 -6.95 19.70
C LEU A 312 -10.85 -8.19 20.58
N ARG A 313 -9.77 -8.35 21.36
CA ARG A 313 -9.59 -9.44 22.32
C ARG A 313 -10.67 -9.44 23.39
N ASP A 314 -10.95 -8.28 24.00
CA ASP A 314 -11.96 -8.14 25.06
C ASP A 314 -13.36 -8.45 24.54
N TYR A 315 -13.60 -8.20 23.26
CA TYR A 315 -14.84 -8.66 22.63
C TYR A 315 -14.83 -10.15 22.31
N GLY A 316 -13.66 -10.80 22.28
CA GLY A 316 -13.46 -12.25 22.12
C GLY A 316 -12.97 -12.69 20.75
N PHE A 317 -12.46 -11.79 19.92
CA PHE A 317 -11.76 -12.10 18.67
C PHE A 317 -10.25 -12.31 18.91
N SER A 318 -9.58 -13.00 17.98
CA SER A 318 -8.12 -13.12 17.96
C SER A 318 -7.52 -12.19 16.89
N CYS A 319 -6.25 -11.82 17.09
CA CYS A 319 -5.50 -11.00 16.14
C CYS A 319 -4.19 -11.70 15.76
N SER A 320 -3.78 -11.49 14.50
CA SER A 320 -2.48 -11.90 13.97
C SER A 320 -1.70 -10.71 13.41
N LEU A 321 -0.38 -10.81 13.43
CA LEU A 321 0.50 -9.88 12.75
C LEU A 321 0.83 -10.45 11.37
N ASP A 322 0.55 -9.67 10.34
CA ASP A 322 0.73 -10.04 8.95
C ASP A 322 1.98 -9.40 8.31
N ASP A 323 2.52 -10.03 7.27
CA ASP A 323 3.68 -9.60 6.49
C ASP A 323 4.96 -9.41 7.32
N PHE A 324 5.13 -10.14 8.44
CA PHE A 324 6.32 -10.00 9.29
C PHE A 324 7.60 -10.35 8.54
N GLY A 325 8.53 -9.40 8.51
CA GLY A 325 9.81 -9.55 7.80
C GLY A 325 9.83 -8.94 6.41
N SER A 326 8.71 -8.37 5.93
CA SER A 326 8.65 -7.72 4.61
C SER A 326 9.40 -6.37 4.55
N GLY A 327 9.66 -5.74 5.73
CA GLY A 327 10.24 -4.40 5.83
C GLY A 327 11.20 -4.23 7.02
N TYR A 328 11.09 -3.12 7.72
CA TYR A 328 11.87 -2.81 8.92
C TYR A 328 11.23 -3.44 10.16
N SER A 329 11.27 -4.77 10.25
CA SER A 329 10.66 -5.51 11.35
C SER A 329 11.21 -5.09 12.71
N SER A 330 10.33 -4.76 13.64
CA SER A 330 10.68 -4.50 15.02
C SER A 330 10.08 -5.57 15.93
N PHE A 331 10.94 -6.37 16.57
CA PHE A 331 10.51 -7.34 17.59
C PHE A 331 9.76 -6.70 18.76
N SER A 332 9.85 -5.37 18.93
CA SER A 332 9.08 -4.64 19.94
C SER A 332 7.57 -4.76 19.75
N VAL A 333 7.09 -5.00 18.52
CA VAL A 333 5.68 -5.26 18.24
C VAL A 333 5.21 -6.52 18.95
N LEU A 334 5.99 -7.60 18.87
CA LEU A 334 5.63 -8.90 19.46
C LEU A 334 5.59 -8.87 21.00
N THR A 335 6.35 -7.96 21.62
CA THR A 335 6.41 -7.83 23.09
C THR A 335 5.38 -6.85 23.63
N ASN A 336 4.89 -5.94 22.81
CA ASN A 336 3.98 -4.86 23.25
C ASN A 336 2.53 -5.07 22.84
N THR A 337 2.20 -6.12 22.05
CA THR A 337 0.83 -6.40 21.60
C THR A 337 0.44 -7.84 21.95
N GLU A 338 -0.80 -8.04 22.38
CA GLU A 338 -1.33 -9.38 22.73
C GLU A 338 -1.85 -10.12 21.49
N LEU A 339 -0.97 -10.32 20.51
CA LEU A 339 -1.25 -11.11 19.32
C LEU A 339 -1.28 -12.61 19.63
N LYS A 340 -1.97 -13.39 18.80
CA LYS A 340 -2.04 -14.85 18.92
C LYS A 340 -1.29 -15.57 17.81
N THR A 341 -1.09 -14.92 16.68
CA THR A 341 -0.48 -15.54 15.49
C THR A 341 0.51 -14.57 14.85
N LEU A 342 1.65 -15.09 14.43
CA LEU A 342 2.66 -14.43 13.62
C LEU A 342 2.66 -15.04 12.23
N LYS A 343 2.40 -14.24 11.18
CA LYS A 343 2.49 -14.65 9.78
C LYS A 343 3.83 -14.17 9.23
N ILE A 344 4.68 -15.10 8.80
CA ILE A 344 6.02 -14.83 8.29
C ILE A 344 5.92 -14.64 6.78
N ASP A 345 6.29 -13.44 6.30
CA ASP A 345 6.17 -13.05 4.90
C ASP A 345 7.07 -13.85 3.95
N ARG A 346 6.56 -14.07 2.73
CA ARG A 346 7.25 -14.78 1.65
C ARG A 346 8.63 -14.22 1.29
N SER A 347 8.92 -12.96 1.59
CA SER A 347 10.22 -12.33 1.29
C SER A 347 11.37 -13.01 2.02
N LEU A 348 11.09 -13.72 3.13
CA LEU A 348 12.05 -14.48 3.91
C LEU A 348 12.24 -15.92 3.38
N PHE A 349 11.57 -16.31 2.29
CA PHE A 349 11.61 -17.66 1.71
C PHE A 349 12.03 -17.65 0.23
N ARG A 350 12.90 -16.72 -0.17
CA ARG A 350 13.29 -16.53 -1.59
C ARG A 350 14.36 -17.49 -2.05
N ASN A 351 15.30 -17.83 -1.18
CA ASN A 351 16.47 -18.64 -1.54
C ASN A 351 16.85 -19.61 -0.44
N TYR A 352 16.29 -20.81 -0.49
CA TYR A 352 16.62 -21.89 0.47
C TYR A 352 18.11 -22.21 0.56
N SER A 353 18.87 -22.02 -0.51
CA SER A 353 20.31 -22.30 -0.53
C SER A 353 21.12 -21.27 0.27
N ASP A 354 20.58 -20.09 0.56
CA ASP A 354 21.26 -19.11 1.41
C ASP A 354 21.19 -19.51 2.90
N PRO A 355 22.33 -19.83 3.54
CA PRO A 355 22.32 -20.19 4.95
C PRO A 355 21.90 -19.05 5.88
N ARG A 356 22.03 -17.78 5.45
CA ARG A 356 21.62 -16.62 6.24
C ARG A 356 20.10 -16.52 6.33
N GLU A 357 19.40 -16.78 5.24
CA GLU A 357 17.93 -16.83 5.23
C GLU A 357 17.42 -17.90 6.20
N ARG A 358 17.97 -19.13 6.12
CA ARG A 358 17.58 -20.21 7.04
C ARG A 358 17.87 -19.90 8.51
N VAL A 359 19.01 -19.26 8.81
CA VAL A 359 19.35 -18.81 10.18
C VAL A 359 18.34 -17.80 10.67
N LEU A 360 17.99 -16.79 9.84
CA LEU A 360 17.03 -15.76 10.19
C LEU A 360 15.65 -16.36 10.47
N VAL A 361 15.12 -17.18 9.56
CA VAL A 361 13.82 -17.85 9.72
C VAL A 361 13.79 -18.71 10.97
N ARG A 362 14.86 -19.46 11.26
CA ARG A 362 14.98 -20.27 12.48
C ARG A 362 14.80 -19.42 13.73
N HIS A 363 15.54 -18.32 13.86
CA HIS A 363 15.46 -17.47 15.05
C HIS A 363 14.12 -16.74 15.17
N ILE A 364 13.47 -16.38 14.06
CA ILE A 364 12.11 -15.84 14.08
C ILE A 364 11.14 -16.88 14.64
N VAL A 365 11.18 -18.12 14.14
CA VAL A 365 10.31 -19.21 14.60
C VAL A 365 10.57 -19.54 16.08
N GLU A 366 11.84 -19.65 16.50
CA GLU A 366 12.21 -19.90 17.89
C GLU A 366 11.69 -18.81 18.82
N THR A 367 11.88 -17.52 18.46
CA THR A 367 11.41 -16.38 19.24
C THR A 367 9.88 -16.36 19.33
N ALA A 368 9.17 -16.60 18.22
CA ALA A 368 7.71 -16.64 18.22
C ALA A 368 7.18 -17.76 19.12
N LYS A 369 7.82 -18.92 19.15
CA LYS A 369 7.45 -20.04 20.04
C LYS A 369 7.70 -19.71 21.51
N GLU A 370 8.81 -19.06 21.84
CA GLU A 370 9.10 -18.62 23.23
C GLU A 370 8.08 -17.57 23.71
N LEU A 371 7.48 -16.82 22.80
CA LEU A 371 6.38 -15.86 23.09
C LEU A 371 4.98 -16.50 23.04
N ASP A 372 4.86 -17.82 22.91
CA ASP A 372 3.59 -18.57 22.80
C ASP A 372 2.69 -18.10 21.63
N LEU A 373 3.34 -17.68 20.51
CA LEU A 373 2.65 -17.30 19.29
C LEU A 373 2.53 -18.51 18.35
N ARG A 374 1.36 -18.65 17.72
CA ARG A 374 1.20 -19.55 16.56
C ARG A 374 1.91 -18.96 15.36
N ILE A 375 2.44 -19.81 14.51
CA ILE A 375 3.29 -19.41 13.39
C ILE A 375 2.67 -19.91 12.09
N VAL A 376 2.43 -18.98 11.18
CA VAL A 376 2.02 -19.25 9.79
C VAL A 376 3.13 -18.77 8.86
N ALA A 377 3.68 -19.66 8.03
CA ALA A 377 4.62 -19.28 6.98
C ALA A 377 3.88 -19.11 5.65
N GLU A 378 4.07 -17.95 5.03
CA GLU A 378 3.33 -17.55 3.83
C GLU A 378 4.14 -17.67 2.55
N GLY A 379 3.44 -17.79 1.42
CA GLY A 379 4.03 -17.80 0.09
C GLY A 379 5.02 -18.94 -0.14
N ILE A 380 4.85 -20.06 0.56
CA ILE A 380 5.72 -21.21 0.40
C ILE A 380 5.41 -21.91 -0.93
N GLU A 381 6.46 -22.06 -1.76
CA GLU A 381 6.36 -22.64 -3.10
C GLU A 381 7.20 -23.90 -3.28
N THR A 382 8.15 -24.20 -2.35
CA THR A 382 9.06 -25.33 -2.49
C THR A 382 8.99 -26.32 -1.34
N ARG A 383 9.28 -27.59 -1.63
CA ARG A 383 9.24 -28.69 -0.67
C ARG A 383 10.29 -28.56 0.42
N GLU A 384 11.46 -28.04 0.07
CA GLU A 384 12.58 -27.86 0.99
C GLU A 384 12.20 -26.92 2.15
N TYR A 385 11.43 -25.85 1.87
CA TYR A 385 10.94 -24.98 2.92
C TYR A 385 9.87 -25.66 3.78
N VAL A 386 8.99 -26.48 3.19
CA VAL A 386 8.00 -27.24 3.95
C VAL A 386 8.67 -28.13 4.99
N ASP A 387 9.67 -28.91 4.58
CA ASP A 387 10.39 -29.84 5.44
C ASP A 387 11.17 -29.08 6.52
N PHE A 388 11.85 -27.99 6.16
CA PHE A 388 12.57 -27.12 7.08
C PHE A 388 11.66 -26.48 8.15
N LEU A 389 10.53 -25.91 7.74
CA LEU A 389 9.57 -25.30 8.65
C LEU A 389 8.91 -26.31 9.58
N LYS A 390 8.67 -27.51 9.08
CA LYS A 390 8.18 -28.64 9.88
C LYS A 390 9.19 -29.06 10.96
N GLU A 391 10.48 -29.12 10.62
CA GLU A 391 11.56 -29.40 11.59
C GLU A 391 11.66 -28.30 12.65
N LEU A 392 11.46 -27.04 12.31
CA LEU A 392 11.45 -25.93 13.25
C LEU A 392 10.21 -25.90 14.13
N GLY A 393 9.15 -26.67 13.79
CA GLY A 393 7.88 -26.72 14.50
C GLY A 393 7.01 -25.50 14.23
N CYS A 394 7.03 -24.96 13.00
CA CYS A 394 6.03 -24.04 12.50
C CYS A 394 4.66 -24.73 12.49
N ASP A 395 3.58 -23.99 12.81
CA ASP A 395 2.26 -24.56 12.97
C ASP A 395 1.54 -24.75 11.64
N TYR A 396 1.54 -23.70 10.79
CA TYR A 396 0.81 -23.68 9.54
C TYR A 396 1.68 -23.19 8.38
N ILE A 397 1.33 -23.67 7.20
CA ILE A 397 1.84 -23.14 5.92
C ILE A 397 0.65 -22.68 5.07
N GLN A 398 0.82 -21.51 4.47
CA GLN A 398 -0.02 -20.97 3.43
C GLN A 398 0.83 -20.69 2.19
N GLY A 399 0.51 -21.31 1.05
CA GLY A 399 1.29 -21.12 -0.18
C GLY A 399 0.83 -21.98 -1.33
N PHE A 400 1.33 -21.64 -2.52
CA PHE A 400 0.94 -22.31 -3.77
C PHE A 400 1.47 -23.73 -3.88
N ILE A 401 2.42 -24.11 -3.02
CA ILE A 401 2.86 -25.50 -2.89
C ILE A 401 1.70 -26.45 -2.53
N PHE A 402 0.70 -25.94 -1.79
CA PHE A 402 -0.46 -26.69 -1.40
C PHE A 402 -1.72 -26.19 -2.13
N TYR A 403 -2.12 -24.94 -1.91
CA TYR A 403 -3.37 -24.40 -2.42
C TYR A 403 -3.26 -22.94 -2.81
N LYS A 404 -3.86 -22.60 -3.95
CA LYS A 404 -4.15 -21.23 -4.34
C LYS A 404 -5.46 -20.76 -3.70
N PRO A 405 -5.68 -19.43 -3.58
CA PRO A 405 -7.01 -18.92 -3.22
C PRO A 405 -8.08 -19.48 -4.13
N MET A 406 -9.17 -19.97 -3.55
CA MET A 406 -10.28 -20.59 -4.28
C MET A 406 -11.64 -20.05 -3.83
N PRO A 407 -12.68 -20.10 -4.69
CA PRO A 407 -14.04 -19.74 -4.29
C PRO A 407 -14.54 -20.61 -3.13
N VAL A 408 -15.42 -20.04 -2.28
CA VAL A 408 -15.98 -20.73 -1.12
C VAL A 408 -16.58 -22.09 -1.48
N GLY A 409 -17.30 -22.19 -2.61
CA GLY A 409 -17.90 -23.45 -3.05
C GLY A 409 -16.88 -24.54 -3.39
N GLU A 410 -15.72 -24.17 -3.93
CA GLU A 410 -14.61 -25.11 -4.17
C GLU A 410 -13.96 -25.56 -2.87
N PHE A 411 -13.76 -24.62 -1.91
CA PHE A 411 -13.28 -24.94 -0.57
C PHE A 411 -14.19 -25.94 0.15
N GLU A 412 -15.51 -25.72 0.09
CA GLU A 412 -16.51 -26.65 0.66
C GLU A 412 -16.42 -28.04 0.04
N GLN A 413 -16.32 -28.10 -1.27
CA GLN A 413 -16.23 -29.39 -1.98
C GLN A 413 -14.97 -30.16 -1.58
N ARG A 414 -13.83 -29.48 -1.48
CA ARG A 414 -12.54 -30.14 -1.19
C ARG A 414 -12.37 -30.56 0.25
N PHE A 415 -12.85 -29.75 1.22
CA PHE A 415 -12.45 -29.91 2.62
C PHE A 415 -13.60 -30.19 3.59
N LEU A 416 -14.87 -29.94 3.19
CA LEU A 416 -16.00 -30.10 4.10
C LEU A 416 -16.92 -31.27 3.69
N ARG A 417 -17.05 -31.56 2.41
CA ARG A 417 -17.96 -32.61 1.92
C ARG A 417 -17.36 -34.01 1.96
N ASP A 418 -16.05 -34.17 1.71
CA ASP A 418 -15.39 -35.47 1.60
C ASP A 418 -14.47 -35.73 2.81
N HIS A 419 -15.00 -36.36 3.85
CA HIS A 419 -14.24 -36.74 5.05
C HIS A 419 -13.20 -37.85 4.83
N GLU A 420 -13.20 -38.53 3.69
CA GLU A 420 -12.36 -39.73 3.48
C GLU A 420 -11.05 -39.48 2.69
N ARG A 421 -10.80 -38.26 2.16
CA ARG A 421 -9.65 -37.99 1.25
C ARG A 421 -8.67 -36.90 1.65
N ALA A 422 -8.73 -36.35 2.84
CA ALA A 422 -7.83 -35.26 3.25
C ALA A 422 -6.49 -35.73 3.84
N GLN A 423 -5.82 -36.68 3.20
CA GLN A 423 -4.36 -36.83 3.36
C GLN A 423 -3.71 -36.08 2.18
N VAL A 424 -3.19 -34.91 2.49
CA VAL A 424 -2.61 -33.99 1.52
C VAL A 424 -1.35 -34.60 0.91
N ALA A 425 -1.44 -35.09 -0.33
CA ALA A 425 -0.28 -35.26 -1.18
C ALA A 425 0.04 -33.90 -1.86
N PRO A 426 1.30 -33.42 -1.85
CA PRO A 426 1.66 -32.22 -2.58
C PRO A 426 1.33 -32.40 -4.06
N GLN A 427 0.70 -31.38 -4.67
CA GLN A 427 0.51 -31.40 -6.12
C GLN A 427 1.91 -31.37 -6.75
N SER A 428 2.22 -32.40 -7.56
CA SER A 428 3.40 -32.39 -8.42
C SER A 428 3.27 -31.19 -9.36
N ILE A 429 4.22 -30.27 -9.26
CA ILE A 429 4.39 -29.17 -10.20
C ILE A 429 4.93 -29.84 -11.49
N GLU A 430 4.08 -29.93 -12.53
CA GLU A 430 4.51 -30.15 -13.91
C GLU A 430 4.96 -28.83 -14.56
#